data_3c4665c76733a5f53a286290a98198f5
#
_entry.id   3c4665c76733a5f53a286290a98198f5
#
_cell.length_a   1.000
_cell.length_b   1.000
_cell.length_c   1.000
_cell.angle_alpha   90.00
_cell.angle_beta   90.00
_cell.angle_gamma   90.00
#
_symmetry.space_group_name_H-M   'P 1'
#
loop_
_entity.id
_entity.type
_entity.pdbx_description
1 polymer ?
#
loop_
_entity_poly.entity_id
_entity_poly.type
_entity_poly.pdbx_seq_one_letter_code
_entity_poly.pdbx_strand_id
1 'polypeptide(L)'
;MLKNCKEDTMNHDLKKKGNGLALLPFLIFIVIYLGAGLYLQGKGTEMAFYQFPSVTAMFIAVIAAFCMGRETLDQKFTIFAKGAANENVLTMLMIYILAGAFSTVAKTMGGVDATVNLGLSIIPVQLLTAGVFVISAFLGTATGTSVGTITALVPIAVGLASESGLSVPMMLGACAGGAMFGDNLSMISDTTIAATKTQGVEMKDKFRVNFYIALPAAVITLIVLLIVARPDAAAIMEERTFEIIKVLPYVLVLALAIIGVNVFLTLTIGIFSAGVIGMIYGQLTIFTYAQAIWNGFTGMSEVFFLALFCGGISELIAHNGGIVWLIEKLRKTMKGGKSAQVGMAAMVSLADCATANNTVAIILCGNVAKDVSREYKVDPRQMASLLDVFSCVFQGVIPYGAQLLMAASLTSQTYGIAMSPVEIVPYMWYCWILAIFGLVAIFTGYAMRSCRKDPWNWEHDAAESGVKAKLAAQEKKD
;
A
#
# COMPACT_ATOMS: atom_id res chain seq x y z
N MET A 1 -8.12 5.87 28.92
CA MET A 1 -9.53 5.85 28.45
C MET A 1 -9.67 5.59 26.95
N LEU A 2 -8.95 6.25 26.05
CA LEU A 2 -9.08 6.04 24.57
C LEU A 2 -8.60 4.67 24.07
N LYS A 3 -7.66 3.98 24.74
CA LYS A 3 -7.20 2.64 24.35
C LYS A 3 -8.24 1.54 24.60
N ASN A 4 -8.97 1.63 25.71
CA ASN A 4 -10.00 0.64 26.05
C ASN A 4 -11.24 0.72 25.15
N CYS A 5 -11.62 1.94 24.71
CA CYS A 5 -12.74 2.10 23.78
C CYS A 5 -12.50 1.48 22.39
N LYS A 6 -11.23 1.44 21.89
CA LYS A 6 -10.91 0.82 20.59
C LYS A 6 -10.95 -0.72 20.64
N GLU A 7 -10.53 -1.32 21.78
CA GLU A 7 -10.59 -2.79 21.96
C GLU A 7 -12.03 -3.29 22.19
N ASP A 8 -12.86 -2.55 22.90
CA ASP A 8 -14.25 -2.93 23.17
C ASP A 8 -15.14 -2.84 21.93
N THR A 9 -14.94 -1.86 21.07
CA THR A 9 -15.69 -1.75 19.79
C THR A 9 -15.34 -2.90 18.84
N MET A 10 -14.07 -3.27 18.75
CA MET A 10 -13.59 -4.33 17.86
C MET A 10 -14.05 -5.74 18.32
N ASN A 11 -14.10 -5.98 19.65
CA ASN A 11 -14.65 -7.21 20.22
C ASN A 11 -16.18 -7.33 20.09
N HIS A 12 -16.90 -6.22 19.96
CA HIS A 12 -18.35 -6.21 19.77
C HIS A 12 -18.74 -6.61 18.35
N ASP A 13 -17.91 -6.24 17.35
CA ASP A 13 -18.18 -6.54 15.93
C ASP A 13 -17.94 -8.03 15.60
N LEU A 14 -17.05 -8.72 16.29
CA LEU A 14 -16.82 -10.17 16.14
C LEU A 14 -17.95 -11.05 16.72
N LYS A 15 -18.86 -10.49 17.51
CA LYS A 15 -20.07 -11.22 18.01
C LYS A 15 -21.22 -11.25 17.01
N LYS A 16 -21.13 -10.53 15.89
CA LYS A 16 -22.16 -10.57 14.85
C LYS A 16 -22.06 -11.84 14.03
N LYS A 17 -23.19 -12.35 13.58
CA LYS A 17 -23.27 -13.51 12.67
C LYS A 17 -22.69 -13.13 11.31
N GLY A 18 -21.79 -13.96 10.78
CA GLY A 18 -21.20 -13.75 9.46
C GLY A 18 -22.25 -13.65 8.35
N ASN A 19 -22.12 -12.64 7.48
CA ASN A 19 -23.04 -12.39 6.38
C ASN A 19 -22.27 -12.13 5.08
N GLY A 20 -22.23 -13.12 4.17
CA GLY A 20 -21.51 -13.00 2.90
C GLY A 20 -22.10 -11.95 1.93
N LEU A 21 -23.42 -11.66 2.05
CA LEU A 21 -24.04 -10.63 1.20
C LEU A 21 -23.49 -9.23 1.51
N ALA A 22 -22.95 -9.01 2.70
CA ALA A 22 -22.33 -7.73 3.04
C ALA A 22 -21.09 -7.39 2.18
N LEU A 23 -20.48 -8.37 1.50
CA LEU A 23 -19.38 -8.15 0.54
C LEU A 23 -19.87 -7.71 -0.85
N LEU A 24 -21.17 -7.78 -1.12
CA LEU A 24 -21.75 -7.49 -2.45
C LEU A 24 -21.41 -6.08 -2.97
N PRO A 25 -21.40 -4.99 -2.16
CA PRO A 25 -21.02 -3.67 -2.66
C PRO A 25 -19.63 -3.63 -3.28
N PHE A 26 -18.66 -4.29 -2.63
CA PHE A 26 -17.30 -4.38 -3.15
C PHE A 26 -17.23 -5.22 -4.43
N LEU A 27 -17.97 -6.32 -4.49
CA LEU A 27 -18.08 -7.13 -5.70
C LEU A 27 -18.70 -6.33 -6.86
N ILE A 28 -19.74 -5.53 -6.60
CA ILE A 28 -20.35 -4.63 -7.58
C ILE A 28 -19.30 -3.65 -8.13
N PHE A 29 -18.52 -3.02 -7.25
CA PHE A 29 -17.43 -2.13 -7.68
C PHE A 29 -16.45 -2.85 -8.62
N ILE A 30 -15.93 -4.01 -8.21
CA ILE A 30 -14.95 -4.79 -8.98
C ILE A 30 -15.54 -5.17 -10.35
N VAL A 31 -16.78 -5.70 -10.38
CA VAL A 31 -17.43 -6.14 -11.62
C VAL A 31 -17.68 -4.97 -12.56
N ILE A 32 -18.11 -3.82 -12.06
CA ILE A 32 -18.35 -2.63 -12.89
C ILE A 32 -17.01 -2.09 -13.42
N TYR A 33 -16.04 -1.85 -12.54
CA TYR A 33 -14.77 -1.21 -12.94
C TYR A 33 -13.94 -2.11 -13.85
N LEU A 34 -13.63 -3.34 -13.40
CA LEU A 34 -12.85 -4.27 -14.22
C LEU A 34 -13.64 -4.80 -15.40
N GLY A 35 -14.93 -5.08 -15.23
CA GLY A 35 -15.80 -5.57 -16.30
C GLY A 35 -15.95 -4.55 -17.45
N ALA A 36 -16.18 -3.29 -17.13
CA ALA A 36 -16.23 -2.21 -18.13
C ALA A 36 -14.87 -2.04 -18.83
N GLY A 37 -13.77 -1.98 -18.07
CA GLY A 37 -12.42 -1.85 -18.62
C GLY A 37 -12.05 -2.99 -19.56
N LEU A 38 -12.25 -4.24 -19.14
CA LEU A 38 -11.95 -5.43 -19.95
C LEU A 38 -12.85 -5.53 -21.20
N TYR A 39 -14.14 -5.19 -21.06
CA TYR A 39 -15.07 -5.18 -22.18
C TYR A 39 -14.66 -4.17 -23.26
N LEU A 40 -14.30 -2.96 -22.86
CA LEU A 40 -13.86 -1.89 -23.77
C LEU A 40 -12.48 -2.21 -24.35
N GLN A 41 -11.56 -2.78 -23.57
CA GLN A 41 -10.27 -3.23 -24.05
C GLN A 41 -10.42 -4.33 -25.12
N GLY A 42 -11.35 -5.28 -24.91
CA GLY A 42 -11.69 -6.31 -25.90
C GLY A 42 -12.28 -5.76 -27.19
N LYS A 43 -12.84 -4.55 -27.16
CA LYS A 43 -13.31 -3.80 -28.37
C LYS A 43 -12.24 -2.93 -29.02
N GLY A 44 -11.01 -2.92 -28.49
CA GLY A 44 -9.94 -2.07 -28.99
C GLY A 44 -10.12 -0.58 -28.68
N THR A 45 -10.91 -0.25 -27.66
CA THR A 45 -11.10 1.16 -27.23
C THR A 45 -9.82 1.65 -26.58
N GLU A 46 -9.29 2.78 -27.07
CA GLU A 46 -8.15 3.44 -26.43
C GLU A 46 -8.51 3.88 -25.01
N MET A 47 -7.57 3.72 -24.08
CA MET A 47 -7.74 4.09 -22.68
C MET A 47 -8.99 3.45 -22.03
N ALA A 48 -9.23 2.17 -22.29
CA ALA A 48 -10.45 1.43 -21.93
C ALA A 48 -10.83 1.57 -20.44
N PHE A 49 -9.86 1.54 -19.52
CA PHE A 49 -10.09 1.65 -18.08
C PHE A 49 -10.36 3.09 -17.60
N TYR A 50 -10.16 4.10 -18.47
CA TYR A 50 -10.51 5.48 -18.17
C TYR A 50 -11.92 5.86 -18.64
N GLN A 51 -12.51 5.08 -19.55
CA GLN A 51 -13.85 5.36 -20.07
C GLN A 51 -14.95 5.24 -18.99
N PHE A 52 -14.69 4.41 -17.96
CA PHE A 52 -15.56 4.32 -16.79
C PHE A 52 -14.73 4.66 -15.54
N PRO A 53 -14.83 5.90 -15.01
CA PRO A 53 -14.04 6.35 -13.88
C PRO A 53 -14.24 5.46 -12.66
N SER A 54 -13.14 5.10 -11.99
CA SER A 54 -13.13 4.22 -10.80
C SER A 54 -13.98 4.78 -9.67
N VAL A 55 -13.98 6.10 -9.49
CA VAL A 55 -14.82 6.81 -8.50
C VAL A 55 -16.30 6.63 -8.77
N THR A 56 -16.72 6.65 -10.04
CA THR A 56 -18.13 6.44 -10.42
C THR A 56 -18.56 5.01 -10.11
N ALA A 57 -17.72 4.02 -10.43
CA ALA A 57 -17.99 2.62 -10.07
C ALA A 57 -18.10 2.44 -8.55
N MET A 58 -17.22 3.09 -7.79
CA MET A 58 -17.23 3.06 -6.34
C MET A 58 -18.45 3.78 -5.76
N PHE A 59 -18.87 4.88 -6.34
CA PHE A 59 -20.09 5.59 -5.92
C PHE A 59 -21.34 4.71 -6.10
N ILE A 60 -21.44 3.94 -7.20
CA ILE A 60 -22.52 2.95 -7.39
C ILE A 60 -22.47 1.88 -6.28
N ALA A 61 -21.28 1.44 -5.90
CA ALA A 61 -21.12 0.48 -4.80
C ALA A 61 -21.52 1.10 -3.45
N VAL A 62 -21.25 2.39 -3.21
CA VAL A 62 -21.75 3.12 -2.03
C VAL A 62 -23.28 3.09 -1.99
N ILE A 63 -23.94 3.43 -3.10
CA ILE A 63 -25.41 3.39 -3.20
C ILE A 63 -25.92 1.97 -2.87
N ALA A 64 -25.31 0.93 -3.46
CA ALA A 64 -25.67 -0.46 -3.18
C ALA A 64 -25.50 -0.79 -1.70
N ALA A 65 -24.40 -0.36 -1.06
CA ALA A 65 -24.17 -0.56 0.38
C ALA A 65 -25.26 0.11 1.24
N PHE A 66 -25.70 1.32 0.86
CA PHE A 66 -26.77 2.04 1.56
C PHE A 66 -28.15 1.41 1.33
N CYS A 67 -28.37 0.70 0.22
CA CYS A 67 -29.61 -0.07 0.00
C CYS A 67 -29.65 -1.39 0.79
N MET A 68 -28.51 -1.86 1.32
CA MET A 68 -28.40 -3.13 2.05
C MET A 68 -28.48 -2.92 3.57
N GLY A 69 -28.77 -4.02 4.31
CA GLY A 69 -28.88 -3.95 5.77
C GLY A 69 -30.22 -3.44 6.27
N ARG A 70 -30.43 -3.52 7.58
CA ARG A 70 -31.69 -3.15 8.26
C ARG A 70 -31.63 -1.81 8.98
N GLU A 71 -30.44 -1.21 9.05
CA GLU A 71 -30.17 0.07 9.69
C GLU A 71 -30.88 1.21 8.95
N THR A 72 -31.23 2.26 9.67
CA THR A 72 -31.74 3.50 9.07
C THR A 72 -30.66 4.20 8.24
N LEU A 73 -31.04 5.08 7.33
CA LEU A 73 -30.10 5.83 6.51
C LEU A 73 -29.11 6.63 7.38
N ASP A 74 -29.58 7.24 8.45
CA ASP A 74 -28.72 8.01 9.38
C ASP A 74 -27.70 7.13 10.09
N GLN A 75 -28.09 5.92 10.50
CA GLN A 75 -27.16 4.95 11.09
C GLN A 75 -26.13 4.49 10.09
N LYS A 76 -26.54 4.16 8.84
CA LYS A 76 -25.60 3.79 7.78
C LYS A 76 -24.64 4.89 7.44
N PHE A 77 -25.13 6.15 7.40
CA PHE A 77 -24.28 7.31 7.18
C PHE A 77 -23.26 7.48 8.32
N THR A 78 -23.66 7.28 9.57
CA THR A 78 -22.76 7.33 10.74
C THR A 78 -21.67 6.24 10.65
N ILE A 79 -22.03 5.01 10.27
CA ILE A 79 -21.09 3.90 10.08
C ILE A 79 -20.13 4.22 8.93
N PHE A 80 -20.67 4.68 7.80
CA PHE A 80 -19.87 5.08 6.64
C PHE A 80 -18.89 6.21 7.00
N ALA A 81 -19.37 7.24 7.70
CA ALA A 81 -18.53 8.37 8.15
C ALA A 81 -17.40 7.93 9.09
N LYS A 82 -17.67 6.96 10.00
CA LYS A 82 -16.64 6.38 10.86
C LYS A 82 -15.53 5.69 10.05
N GLY A 83 -15.87 4.95 9.00
CA GLY A 83 -14.91 4.34 8.10
C GLY A 83 -14.13 5.34 7.26
N ALA A 84 -14.82 6.31 6.67
CA ALA A 84 -14.22 7.38 5.88
C ALA A 84 -13.31 8.30 6.72
N ALA A 85 -13.64 8.51 8.00
CA ALA A 85 -12.85 9.27 8.96
C ALA A 85 -11.85 8.41 9.76
N ASN A 86 -11.60 7.18 9.33
CA ASN A 86 -10.56 6.35 9.93
C ASN A 86 -9.19 7.04 9.83
N GLU A 87 -8.37 6.96 10.88
CA GLU A 87 -7.07 7.62 10.96
C GLU A 87 -6.15 7.29 9.76
N ASN A 88 -6.12 6.02 9.33
CA ASN A 88 -5.33 5.60 8.18
C ASN A 88 -5.87 6.18 6.87
N VAL A 89 -7.20 6.22 6.70
CA VAL A 89 -7.83 6.81 5.51
C VAL A 89 -7.53 8.30 5.46
N LEU A 90 -7.75 9.04 6.55
CA LEU A 90 -7.46 10.48 6.61
C LEU A 90 -5.98 10.78 6.35
N THR A 91 -5.09 9.97 6.89
CA THR A 91 -3.64 10.07 6.64
C THR A 91 -3.34 9.94 5.14
N MET A 92 -3.91 8.94 4.46
CA MET A 92 -3.74 8.76 3.02
C MET A 92 -4.30 9.95 2.23
N LEU A 93 -5.50 10.42 2.56
CA LEU A 93 -6.12 11.58 1.91
C LEU A 93 -5.23 12.82 1.98
N MET A 94 -4.65 13.09 3.15
CA MET A 94 -3.71 14.20 3.33
C MET A 94 -2.42 14.01 2.52
N ILE A 95 -1.86 12.80 2.49
CA ILE A 95 -0.68 12.49 1.68
C ILE A 95 -0.98 12.73 0.19
N TYR A 96 -2.14 12.31 -0.31
CA TYR A 96 -2.50 12.49 -1.73
C TYR A 96 -2.49 13.96 -2.14
N ILE A 97 -3.17 14.82 -1.41
CA ILE A 97 -3.23 16.24 -1.77
C ILE A 97 -1.86 16.93 -1.65
N LEU A 98 -1.08 16.63 -0.60
CA LEU A 98 0.27 17.18 -0.43
C LEU A 98 1.23 16.66 -1.51
N ALA A 99 1.12 15.39 -1.90
CA ALA A 99 1.90 14.80 -2.97
C ALA A 99 1.63 15.47 -4.32
N GLY A 100 0.34 15.67 -4.63
CA GLY A 100 -0.06 16.38 -5.83
C GLY A 100 0.46 17.81 -5.87
N ALA A 101 0.37 18.53 -4.75
CA ALA A 101 0.92 19.88 -4.63
C ALA A 101 2.45 19.91 -4.83
N PHE A 102 3.18 19.01 -4.16
CA PHE A 102 4.63 18.90 -4.32
C PHE A 102 5.01 18.61 -5.77
N SER A 103 4.36 17.61 -6.38
CA SER A 103 4.63 17.22 -7.77
C SER A 103 4.41 18.38 -8.75
N THR A 104 3.27 19.08 -8.62
CA THR A 104 2.94 20.19 -9.52
C THR A 104 3.87 21.39 -9.34
N VAL A 105 4.17 21.77 -8.09
CA VAL A 105 5.09 22.89 -7.82
C VAL A 105 6.50 22.55 -8.27
N ALA A 106 7.01 21.34 -7.95
CA ALA A 106 8.33 20.90 -8.36
C ALA A 106 8.48 20.79 -9.89
N LYS A 107 7.43 20.36 -10.58
CA LYS A 107 7.39 20.36 -12.05
C LYS A 107 7.44 21.78 -12.61
N THR A 108 6.58 22.67 -12.12
CA THR A 108 6.50 24.05 -12.61
C THR A 108 7.81 24.83 -12.43
N MET A 109 8.54 24.53 -11.35
CA MET A 109 9.86 25.16 -11.13
C MET A 109 11.01 24.51 -11.92
N GLY A 110 10.72 23.41 -12.70
CA GLY A 110 11.72 22.69 -13.49
C GLY A 110 12.56 21.68 -12.70
N GLY A 111 12.14 21.33 -11.48
CA GLY A 111 12.89 20.41 -10.61
C GLY A 111 12.81 18.96 -11.07
N VAL A 112 11.68 18.56 -11.66
CA VAL A 112 11.52 17.21 -12.24
C VAL A 112 12.53 17.02 -13.37
N ASP A 113 12.56 17.94 -14.34
CA ASP A 113 13.45 17.86 -15.51
C ASP A 113 14.92 17.90 -15.10
N ALA A 114 15.27 18.77 -14.15
CA ALA A 114 16.64 18.85 -13.63
C ALA A 114 17.06 17.53 -12.95
N THR A 115 16.18 16.91 -12.18
CA THR A 115 16.46 15.63 -11.49
C THR A 115 16.56 14.47 -12.47
N VAL A 116 15.69 14.42 -13.48
CA VAL A 116 15.74 13.43 -14.56
C VAL A 116 17.02 13.54 -15.36
N ASN A 117 17.39 14.76 -15.79
CA ASN A 117 18.63 15.00 -16.54
C ASN A 117 19.88 14.64 -15.73
N LEU A 118 19.92 14.97 -14.43
CA LEU A 118 20.99 14.53 -13.53
C LEU A 118 21.05 12.98 -13.47
N GLY A 119 19.93 12.31 -13.29
CA GLY A 119 19.87 10.85 -13.25
C GLY A 119 20.38 10.20 -14.53
N LEU A 120 19.95 10.69 -15.69
CA LEU A 120 20.38 10.21 -17.01
C LEU A 120 21.84 10.51 -17.33
N SER A 121 22.43 11.56 -16.74
CA SER A 121 23.86 11.87 -16.92
C SER A 121 24.80 10.95 -16.13
N ILE A 122 24.31 10.34 -15.05
CA ILE A 122 25.10 9.53 -14.11
C ILE A 122 24.85 8.03 -14.31
N ILE A 123 23.60 7.62 -14.53
CA ILE A 123 23.18 6.21 -14.51
C ILE A 123 22.99 5.72 -15.94
N PRO A 124 23.67 4.64 -16.35
CA PRO A 124 23.42 4.00 -17.64
C PRO A 124 21.94 3.59 -17.80
N VAL A 125 21.36 3.83 -18.97
CA VAL A 125 19.91 3.59 -19.24
C VAL A 125 19.48 2.17 -18.88
N GLN A 126 20.34 1.18 -19.12
CA GLN A 126 20.08 -0.23 -18.83
C GLN A 126 19.92 -0.52 -17.33
N LEU A 127 20.44 0.35 -16.47
CA LEU A 127 20.38 0.21 -15.00
C LEU A 127 19.29 1.07 -14.36
N LEU A 128 18.62 1.95 -15.10
CA LEU A 128 17.68 2.92 -14.54
C LEU A 128 16.52 2.24 -13.82
N THR A 129 15.85 1.28 -14.44
CA THR A 129 14.70 0.61 -13.84
C THR A 129 15.09 -0.19 -12.60
N ALA A 130 16.22 -0.89 -12.66
CA ALA A 130 16.78 -1.61 -11.53
C ALA A 130 17.23 -0.64 -10.40
N GLY A 131 17.85 0.47 -10.78
CA GLY A 131 18.27 1.53 -9.87
C GLY A 131 17.08 2.17 -9.14
N VAL A 132 15.99 2.47 -9.86
CA VAL A 132 14.75 2.98 -9.26
C VAL A 132 14.17 1.98 -8.26
N PHE A 133 14.15 0.68 -8.57
CA PHE A 133 13.74 -0.35 -7.63
C PHE A 133 14.58 -0.35 -6.35
N VAL A 134 15.91 -0.28 -6.47
CA VAL A 134 16.83 -0.29 -5.30
C VAL A 134 16.65 0.98 -4.45
N ILE A 135 16.58 2.16 -5.09
CA ILE A 135 16.37 3.44 -4.38
C ILE A 135 15.02 3.41 -3.66
N SER A 136 13.97 2.92 -4.33
CA SER A 136 12.64 2.80 -3.77
C SER A 136 12.61 1.83 -2.59
N ALA A 137 13.30 0.70 -2.69
CA ALA A 137 13.45 -0.28 -1.64
C ALA A 137 14.15 0.29 -0.39
N PHE A 138 15.24 1.01 -0.60
CA PHE A 138 15.97 1.68 0.48
C PHE A 138 15.13 2.76 1.15
N LEU A 139 14.50 3.63 0.37
CA LEU A 139 13.66 4.71 0.90
C LEU A 139 12.44 4.16 1.65
N GLY A 140 11.76 3.16 1.09
CA GLY A 140 10.61 2.50 1.74
C GLY A 140 11.00 1.85 3.07
N THR A 141 12.17 1.21 3.15
CA THR A 141 12.69 0.63 4.40
C THR A 141 12.98 1.70 5.45
N ALA A 142 13.57 2.83 5.02
CA ALA A 142 13.93 3.93 5.91
C ALA A 142 12.70 4.71 6.41
N THR A 143 11.68 4.90 5.57
CA THR A 143 10.47 5.68 5.90
C THR A 143 9.38 4.84 6.54
N GLY A 144 9.37 3.52 6.30
CA GLY A 144 8.30 2.61 6.73
C GLY A 144 6.97 2.82 6.03
N THR A 145 6.97 3.45 4.83
CA THR A 145 5.74 3.70 4.07
C THR A 145 5.96 3.54 2.57
N SER A 146 5.18 2.65 1.94
CA SER A 146 5.19 2.47 0.49
C SER A 146 4.58 3.66 -0.23
N VAL A 147 3.46 4.20 0.24
CA VAL A 147 2.78 5.36 -0.37
C VAL A 147 3.66 6.60 -0.34
N GLY A 148 4.32 6.89 0.78
CA GLY A 148 5.25 8.02 0.89
C GLY A 148 6.43 7.90 -0.06
N THR A 149 6.98 6.70 -0.22
CA THR A 149 8.07 6.41 -1.16
C THR A 149 7.64 6.59 -2.62
N ILE A 150 6.49 6.04 -3.02
CA ILE A 150 5.90 6.19 -4.35
C ILE A 150 5.68 7.67 -4.67
N THR A 151 5.13 8.41 -3.71
CA THR A 151 4.90 9.86 -3.84
C THR A 151 6.17 10.63 -4.20
N ALA A 152 7.27 10.31 -3.55
CA ALA A 152 8.53 11.02 -3.75
C ALA A 152 9.22 10.63 -5.08
N LEU A 153 9.12 9.38 -5.50
CA LEU A 153 9.93 8.84 -6.59
C LEU A 153 9.20 8.74 -7.94
N VAL A 154 7.89 8.59 -7.97
CA VAL A 154 7.14 8.39 -9.24
C VAL A 154 7.36 9.53 -10.24
N PRO A 155 7.33 10.83 -9.87
CA PRO A 155 7.58 11.89 -10.85
C PRO A 155 8.94 11.76 -11.53
N ILE A 156 9.98 11.38 -10.78
CA ILE A 156 11.33 11.14 -11.30
C ILE A 156 11.37 9.87 -12.15
N ALA A 157 10.78 8.79 -11.66
CA ALA A 157 10.76 7.49 -12.34
C ALA A 157 10.08 7.59 -13.72
N VAL A 158 8.95 8.29 -13.82
CA VAL A 158 8.23 8.52 -15.08
C VAL A 158 9.08 9.36 -16.03
N GLY A 159 9.73 10.42 -15.56
CA GLY A 159 10.61 11.24 -16.37
C GLY A 159 11.79 10.44 -16.92
N LEU A 160 12.44 9.64 -16.06
CA LEU A 160 13.53 8.74 -16.50
C LEU A 160 13.05 7.76 -17.57
N ALA A 161 11.86 7.18 -17.42
CA ALA A 161 11.31 6.25 -18.41
C ALA A 161 10.99 6.94 -19.73
N SER A 162 10.27 8.08 -19.68
CA SER A 162 9.85 8.83 -20.87
C SER A 162 11.03 9.33 -21.70
N GLU A 163 12.07 9.85 -21.03
CA GLU A 163 13.25 10.41 -21.68
C GLU A 163 14.25 9.35 -22.17
N SER A 164 14.22 8.15 -21.61
CA SER A 164 15.12 7.06 -21.97
C SER A 164 14.51 6.01 -22.90
N GLY A 165 13.23 6.17 -23.29
CA GLY A 165 12.51 5.19 -24.11
C GLY A 165 12.23 3.86 -23.40
N LEU A 166 12.22 3.86 -22.06
CA LEU A 166 11.84 2.70 -21.24
C LEU A 166 10.32 2.67 -21.01
N SER A 167 9.78 1.47 -20.81
CA SER A 167 8.37 1.27 -20.51
C SER A 167 7.97 1.97 -19.20
N VAL A 168 7.06 2.96 -19.27
CA VAL A 168 6.54 3.67 -18.10
C VAL A 168 5.83 2.72 -17.12
N PRO A 169 4.92 1.80 -17.54
CA PRO A 169 4.30 0.85 -16.62
C PRO A 169 5.31 -0.03 -15.89
N MET A 170 6.37 -0.47 -16.59
CA MET A 170 7.44 -1.28 -16.01
C MET A 170 8.25 -0.47 -14.97
N MET A 171 8.57 0.77 -15.27
CA MET A 171 9.28 1.68 -14.36
C MET A 171 8.45 1.94 -13.09
N LEU A 172 7.14 2.14 -13.26
CA LEU A 172 6.20 2.30 -12.14
C LEU A 172 6.10 1.02 -11.30
N GLY A 173 6.06 -0.15 -11.95
CA GLY A 173 6.07 -1.45 -11.27
C GLY A 173 7.36 -1.67 -10.47
N ALA A 174 8.51 -1.24 -11.01
CA ALA A 174 9.78 -1.29 -10.30
C ALA A 174 9.79 -0.32 -9.10
N CYS A 175 9.32 0.92 -9.28
CA CYS A 175 9.23 1.92 -8.22
C CYS A 175 8.30 1.44 -7.09
N ALA A 176 7.07 1.05 -7.43
CA ALA A 176 6.09 0.58 -6.45
C ALA A 176 6.53 -0.74 -5.80
N GLY A 177 7.09 -1.68 -6.57
CA GLY A 177 7.62 -2.94 -6.05
C GLY A 177 8.76 -2.75 -5.06
N GLY A 178 9.68 -1.82 -5.33
CA GLY A 178 10.74 -1.43 -4.40
C GLY A 178 10.17 -0.81 -3.11
N ALA A 179 9.19 0.09 -3.25
CA ALA A 179 8.51 0.70 -2.11
C ALA A 179 7.80 -0.36 -1.23
N MET A 180 7.15 -1.35 -1.86
CA MET A 180 6.51 -2.47 -1.16
C MET A 180 7.52 -3.37 -0.45
N PHE A 181 8.70 -3.63 -1.05
CA PHE A 181 9.78 -4.31 -0.36
C PHE A 181 10.22 -3.56 0.89
N GLY A 182 10.41 -2.25 0.76
CA GLY A 182 10.84 -1.40 1.86
C GLY A 182 9.84 -1.40 3.01
N ASP A 183 8.57 -1.21 2.71
CA ASP A 183 7.46 -1.24 3.67
C ASP A 183 7.38 -2.59 4.41
N ASN A 184 7.45 -3.69 3.67
CA ASN A 184 7.40 -5.05 4.19
C ASN A 184 8.59 -5.41 5.12
N LEU A 185 9.79 -4.86 4.88
CA LEU A 185 10.98 -5.10 5.71
C LEU A 185 11.25 -4.01 6.76
N SER A 186 10.54 -2.88 6.71
CA SER A 186 10.75 -1.83 7.70
C SER A 186 10.29 -2.25 9.10
N MET A 187 11.08 -1.90 10.10
CA MET A 187 10.71 -2.11 11.52
C MET A 187 9.73 -1.06 12.03
N ILE A 188 9.61 0.07 11.34
CA ILE A 188 8.76 1.20 11.74
C ILE A 188 7.46 1.29 10.93
N SER A 189 7.25 0.39 9.96
CA SER A 189 6.03 0.32 9.17
C SER A 189 4.82 -0.03 10.04
N ASP A 190 3.68 0.60 9.74
CA ASP A 190 2.40 0.34 10.40
C ASP A 190 1.96 -1.12 10.27
N THR A 191 2.25 -1.76 9.13
CA THR A 191 1.96 -3.19 8.89
C THR A 191 2.79 -4.08 9.78
N THR A 192 4.09 -3.79 9.93
CA THR A 192 4.99 -4.50 10.85
C THR A 192 4.53 -4.36 12.29
N ILE A 193 4.17 -3.14 12.71
CA ILE A 193 3.66 -2.86 14.06
C ILE A 193 2.35 -3.61 14.30
N ALA A 194 1.42 -3.59 13.36
CA ALA A 194 0.14 -4.29 13.45
C ALA A 194 0.33 -5.81 13.53
N ALA A 195 1.14 -6.38 12.64
CA ALA A 195 1.41 -7.82 12.60
C ALA A 195 2.09 -8.33 13.88
N THR A 196 3.11 -7.62 14.37
CA THR A 196 3.84 -8.02 15.57
C THR A 196 3.01 -7.87 16.84
N LYS A 197 2.29 -6.75 17.00
CA LYS A 197 1.44 -6.53 18.18
C LYS A 197 0.29 -7.52 18.27
N THR A 198 -0.37 -7.84 17.16
CA THR A 198 -1.47 -8.80 17.14
C THR A 198 -1.01 -10.22 17.49
N GLN A 199 0.18 -10.60 17.07
CA GLN A 199 0.75 -11.92 17.38
C GLN A 199 1.50 -11.98 18.72
N GLY A 200 1.84 -10.84 19.32
CA GLY A 200 2.59 -10.75 20.56
C GLY A 200 4.07 -11.12 20.39
N VAL A 201 4.67 -10.75 19.27
CA VAL A 201 6.08 -11.02 18.93
C VAL A 201 6.87 -9.72 18.83
N GLU A 202 8.20 -9.81 18.98
CA GLU A 202 9.08 -8.66 18.81
C GLU A 202 9.29 -8.35 17.32
N MET A 203 9.44 -7.05 16.99
CA MET A 203 9.66 -6.61 15.61
C MET A 203 10.93 -7.22 14.99
N LYS A 204 12.00 -7.37 15.79
CA LYS A 204 13.26 -8.00 15.34
C LYS A 204 13.08 -9.46 14.91
N ASP A 205 12.19 -10.19 15.56
CA ASP A 205 11.96 -11.61 15.26
C ASP A 205 11.12 -11.76 13.98
N LYS A 206 10.09 -10.94 13.81
CA LYS A 206 9.33 -10.83 12.54
C LYS A 206 10.28 -10.43 11.41
N PHE A 207 11.13 -9.41 11.62
CA PHE A 207 12.09 -8.96 10.62
C PHE A 207 13.01 -10.11 10.15
N ARG A 208 13.55 -10.91 11.09
CA ARG A 208 14.39 -12.07 10.74
C ARG A 208 13.68 -13.06 9.84
N VAL A 209 12.46 -13.45 10.18
CA VAL A 209 11.67 -14.40 9.37
C VAL A 209 11.35 -13.79 8.02
N ASN A 210 10.89 -12.54 8.00
CA ASN A 210 10.48 -11.84 6.80
C ASN A 210 11.65 -11.59 5.84
N PHE A 211 12.84 -11.31 6.37
CA PHE A 211 14.06 -11.10 5.58
C PHE A 211 14.38 -12.31 4.69
N TYR A 212 14.21 -13.54 5.19
CA TYR A 212 14.42 -14.75 4.39
C TYR A 212 13.38 -14.92 3.28
N ILE A 213 12.21 -14.29 3.38
CA ILE A 213 11.16 -14.34 2.35
C ILE A 213 11.32 -13.18 1.36
N ALA A 214 11.48 -11.97 1.86
CA ALA A 214 11.47 -10.76 1.08
C ALA A 214 12.78 -10.52 0.30
N LEU A 215 13.94 -10.80 0.90
CA LEU A 215 15.22 -10.55 0.24
C LEU A 215 15.42 -11.41 -1.02
N PRO A 216 15.18 -12.74 -1.01
CA PRO A 216 15.27 -13.53 -2.24
C PRO A 216 14.30 -13.05 -3.32
N ALA A 217 13.09 -12.65 -2.94
CA ALA A 217 12.11 -12.08 -3.87
C ALA A 217 12.64 -10.79 -4.52
N ALA A 218 13.24 -9.90 -3.74
CA ALA A 218 13.82 -8.66 -4.24
C ALA A 218 15.04 -8.90 -5.15
N VAL A 219 15.90 -9.85 -4.80
CA VAL A 219 17.07 -10.21 -5.63
C VAL A 219 16.62 -10.77 -6.99
N ILE A 220 15.63 -11.67 -7.02
CA ILE A 220 15.09 -12.18 -8.28
C ILE A 220 14.40 -11.07 -9.05
N THR A 221 13.64 -10.21 -8.41
CA THR A 221 13.04 -9.03 -9.08
C THR A 221 14.10 -8.15 -9.72
N LEU A 222 15.19 -7.87 -9.00
CA LEU A 222 16.31 -7.08 -9.53
C LEU A 222 16.93 -7.74 -10.76
N ILE A 223 17.14 -9.05 -10.73
CA ILE A 223 17.68 -9.82 -11.88
C ILE A 223 16.71 -9.72 -13.07
N VAL A 224 15.40 -9.89 -12.83
CA VAL A 224 14.38 -9.78 -13.89
C VAL A 224 14.40 -8.37 -14.50
N LEU A 225 14.46 -7.33 -13.67
CA LEU A 225 14.53 -5.94 -14.13
C LEU A 225 15.79 -5.69 -15.00
N LEU A 226 16.95 -6.20 -14.60
CA LEU A 226 18.19 -6.07 -15.36
C LEU A 226 18.15 -6.79 -16.74
N ILE A 227 17.36 -7.86 -16.85
CA ILE A 227 17.24 -8.63 -18.09
C ILE A 227 16.19 -8.03 -19.04
N VAL A 228 15.04 -7.63 -18.49
CA VAL A 228 13.85 -7.26 -19.26
C VAL A 228 13.77 -5.77 -19.56
N ALA A 229 14.23 -4.92 -18.64
CA ALA A 229 14.17 -3.47 -18.81
C ALA A 229 15.28 -3.00 -19.79
N ARG A 230 15.01 -3.13 -21.08
CA ARG A 230 15.91 -2.65 -22.14
C ARG A 230 15.24 -1.49 -22.86
N PRO A 231 15.99 -0.42 -23.18
CA PRO A 231 15.47 0.66 -24.00
C PRO A 231 15.18 0.14 -25.41
N ASP A 232 14.10 0.58 -26.01
CA ASP A 232 13.85 0.43 -27.45
C ASP A 232 14.92 1.23 -28.20
N ALA A 233 15.73 0.57 -29.00
CA ALA A 233 16.86 1.02 -29.82
C ALA A 233 17.33 2.48 -29.64
N ALA A 234 18.56 2.62 -29.11
CA ALA A 234 19.41 3.80 -29.23
C ALA A 234 18.74 5.15 -28.86
N ALA A 235 18.39 5.33 -27.60
CA ALA A 235 18.27 6.68 -27.04
C ALA A 235 19.66 7.32 -27.15
N ILE A 236 19.86 8.20 -28.14
CA ILE A 236 21.07 9.00 -28.30
C ILE A 236 21.17 9.84 -27.05
N MET A 237 22.20 9.60 -26.25
CA MET A 237 22.47 10.44 -25.07
C MET A 237 22.97 11.80 -25.58
N GLU A 238 22.04 12.74 -25.77
CA GLU A 238 22.40 14.14 -25.94
C GLU A 238 23.02 14.67 -24.63
N GLU A 239 24.00 15.58 -24.74
CA GLU A 239 24.50 16.30 -23.56
C GLU A 239 23.35 17.06 -22.89
N ARG A 240 22.99 16.62 -21.69
CA ARG A 240 21.86 17.19 -20.93
C ARG A 240 22.36 18.20 -19.94
N THR A 241 21.88 19.42 -20.05
CA THR A 241 22.14 20.48 -19.09
C THR A 241 21.09 20.47 -18.00
N PHE A 242 21.48 20.72 -16.76
CA PHE A 242 20.57 20.85 -15.63
C PHE A 242 21.13 21.83 -14.58
N GLU A 243 20.23 22.47 -13.86
CA GLU A 243 20.55 23.35 -12.77
C GLU A 243 20.46 22.60 -11.44
N ILE A 244 21.59 22.32 -10.81
CA ILE A 244 21.69 21.50 -9.60
C ILE A 244 20.80 22.01 -8.45
N ILE A 245 20.58 23.34 -8.35
CA ILE A 245 19.76 23.94 -7.30
C ILE A 245 18.29 23.50 -7.45
N LYS A 246 17.80 23.27 -8.67
CA LYS A 246 16.44 22.79 -8.92
C LYS A 246 16.23 21.33 -8.49
N VAL A 247 17.29 20.56 -8.32
CA VAL A 247 17.24 19.19 -7.77
C VAL A 247 17.05 19.20 -6.24
N LEU A 248 17.45 20.29 -5.58
CA LEU A 248 17.50 20.38 -4.12
C LEU A 248 16.19 20.00 -3.40
N PRO A 249 14.98 20.40 -3.83
CA PRO A 249 13.74 19.99 -3.16
C PRO A 249 13.55 18.48 -3.13
N TYR A 250 13.92 17.76 -4.19
CA TYR A 250 13.85 16.29 -4.22
C TYR A 250 14.87 15.67 -3.26
N VAL A 251 16.11 16.15 -3.28
CA VAL A 251 17.16 15.70 -2.34
C VAL A 251 16.72 15.96 -0.90
N LEU A 252 16.13 17.13 -0.62
CA LEU A 252 15.65 17.49 0.71
C LEU A 252 14.51 16.56 1.16
N VAL A 253 13.51 16.31 0.32
CA VAL A 253 12.42 15.38 0.61
C VAL A 253 12.95 13.98 0.89
N LEU A 254 13.88 13.48 0.06
CA LEU A 254 14.50 12.16 0.27
C LEU A 254 15.30 12.11 1.57
N ALA A 255 16.11 13.14 1.86
CA ALA A 255 16.92 13.21 3.07
C ALA A 255 16.03 13.24 4.33
N LEU A 256 14.99 14.07 4.36
CA LEU A 256 14.04 14.15 5.47
C LEU A 256 13.30 12.83 5.68
N ALA A 257 12.90 12.17 4.59
CA ALA A 257 12.27 10.87 4.65
C ALA A 257 13.22 9.81 5.25
N ILE A 258 14.48 9.77 4.83
CA ILE A 258 15.51 8.84 5.36
C ILE A 258 15.77 9.07 6.85
N ILE A 259 15.77 10.32 7.30
CA ILE A 259 15.96 10.67 8.73
C ILE A 259 14.71 10.28 9.56
N GLY A 260 13.59 9.95 8.91
CA GLY A 260 12.35 9.55 9.59
C GLY A 260 11.45 10.73 9.97
N VAL A 261 11.59 11.87 9.29
CA VAL A 261 10.67 13.00 9.47
C VAL A 261 9.28 12.60 8.94
N ASN A 262 8.24 13.03 9.66
CA ASN A 262 6.86 12.77 9.28
C ASN A 262 6.57 13.19 7.82
N VAL A 263 5.84 12.34 7.07
CA VAL A 263 5.58 12.53 5.62
C VAL A 263 4.87 13.85 5.33
N PHE A 264 3.94 14.29 6.18
CA PHE A 264 3.26 15.59 6.01
C PHE A 264 4.23 16.75 6.05
N LEU A 265 5.12 16.75 7.06
CA LEU A 265 6.12 17.80 7.22
C LEU A 265 7.14 17.74 6.07
N THR A 266 7.57 16.55 5.68
CA THR A 266 8.49 16.32 4.57
C THR A 266 7.96 16.90 3.25
N LEU A 267 6.71 16.57 2.89
CA LEU A 267 6.07 17.09 1.69
C LEU A 267 5.83 18.61 1.77
N THR A 268 5.42 19.10 2.94
CA THR A 268 5.21 20.54 3.16
C THR A 268 6.50 21.33 2.96
N ILE A 269 7.62 20.86 3.54
CA ILE A 269 8.95 21.45 3.34
C ILE A 269 9.35 21.36 1.87
N GLY A 270 9.06 20.24 1.20
CA GLY A 270 9.28 20.07 -0.23
C GLY A 270 8.54 21.11 -1.08
N ILE A 271 7.22 21.31 -0.83
CA ILE A 271 6.39 22.30 -1.51
C ILE A 271 6.97 23.70 -1.31
N PHE A 272 7.34 24.03 -0.07
CA PHE A 272 7.86 25.35 0.27
C PHE A 272 9.23 25.62 -0.39
N SER A 273 10.15 24.65 -0.31
CA SER A 273 11.48 24.78 -0.92
C SER A 273 11.40 24.88 -2.44
N ALA A 274 10.56 24.08 -3.10
CA ALA A 274 10.31 24.16 -4.53
C ALA A 274 9.70 25.51 -4.93
N GLY A 275 8.74 26.03 -4.14
CA GLY A 275 8.14 27.33 -4.35
C GLY A 275 9.16 28.48 -4.26
N VAL A 276 10.00 28.49 -3.22
CA VAL A 276 11.04 29.50 -3.03
C VAL A 276 12.06 29.48 -4.18
N ILE A 277 12.55 28.29 -4.56
CA ILE A 277 13.49 28.14 -5.68
C ILE A 277 12.83 28.59 -6.98
N GLY A 278 11.58 28.20 -7.25
CA GLY A 278 10.84 28.60 -8.44
C GLY A 278 10.64 30.13 -8.54
N MET A 279 10.45 30.81 -7.41
CA MET A 279 10.36 32.27 -7.35
C MET A 279 11.72 32.94 -7.59
N ILE A 280 12.80 32.42 -7.00
CA ILE A 280 14.16 32.94 -7.18
C ILE A 280 14.58 32.85 -8.66
N TYR A 281 14.26 31.75 -9.33
CA TYR A 281 14.56 31.53 -10.75
C TYR A 281 13.52 32.13 -11.72
N GLY A 282 12.49 32.82 -11.22
CA GLY A 282 11.48 33.51 -12.03
C GLY A 282 10.46 32.60 -12.74
N GLN A 283 10.44 31.29 -12.45
CA GLN A 283 9.40 30.39 -12.98
C GLN A 283 8.07 30.52 -12.25
N LEU A 284 8.09 30.94 -10.99
CA LEU A 284 6.91 31.12 -10.16
C LEU A 284 6.80 32.55 -9.64
N THR A 285 5.59 33.06 -9.59
CA THR A 285 5.18 34.20 -8.77
C THR A 285 4.37 33.67 -7.58
N ILE A 286 4.08 34.50 -6.57
CA ILE A 286 3.26 34.10 -5.43
C ILE A 286 1.88 33.60 -5.88
N PHE A 287 1.30 34.20 -6.92
CA PHE A 287 -0.01 33.81 -7.46
C PHE A 287 0.05 32.49 -8.23
N THR A 288 1.05 32.30 -9.10
CA THR A 288 1.21 31.06 -9.85
C THR A 288 1.65 29.91 -8.94
N TYR A 289 2.37 30.18 -7.86
CA TYR A 289 2.68 29.21 -6.81
C TYR A 289 1.40 28.72 -6.11
N ALA A 290 0.53 29.64 -5.67
CA ALA A 290 -0.75 29.27 -5.07
C ALA A 290 -1.64 28.46 -6.03
N GLN A 291 -1.66 28.83 -7.32
CA GLN A 291 -2.36 28.08 -8.36
C GLN A 291 -1.76 26.70 -8.58
N ALA A 292 -0.45 26.56 -8.58
CA ALA A 292 0.23 25.25 -8.70
C ALA A 292 -0.15 24.32 -7.55
N ILE A 293 -0.20 24.81 -6.31
CA ILE A 293 -0.68 24.04 -5.16
C ILE A 293 -2.12 23.59 -5.39
N TRP A 294 -3.00 24.49 -5.77
CA TRP A 294 -4.43 24.19 -6.03
C TRP A 294 -4.60 23.15 -7.15
N ASN A 295 -3.89 23.32 -8.25
CA ASN A 295 -3.90 22.36 -9.36
C ASN A 295 -3.38 21.00 -8.92
N GLY A 296 -2.39 20.97 -8.01
CA GLY A 296 -1.91 19.74 -7.38
C GLY A 296 -3.00 19.04 -6.56
N PHE A 297 -3.75 19.78 -5.75
CA PHE A 297 -4.87 19.23 -4.99
C PHE A 297 -5.96 18.65 -5.89
N THR A 298 -6.39 19.40 -6.90
CA THR A 298 -7.45 18.97 -7.83
C THR A 298 -7.01 17.79 -8.71
N GLY A 299 -5.73 17.72 -9.07
CA GLY A 299 -5.16 16.58 -9.80
C GLY A 299 -5.24 15.25 -9.04
N MET A 300 -5.32 15.30 -7.70
CA MET A 300 -5.46 14.11 -6.86
C MET A 300 -6.91 13.80 -6.47
N SER A 301 -7.90 14.50 -7.01
CA SER A 301 -9.31 14.35 -6.62
C SER A 301 -9.85 12.93 -6.81
N GLU A 302 -9.46 12.24 -7.89
CA GLU A 302 -9.92 10.88 -8.17
C GLU A 302 -9.50 9.92 -7.06
N VAL A 303 -8.20 9.86 -6.73
CA VAL A 303 -7.69 8.96 -5.68
C VAL A 303 -8.21 9.37 -4.30
N PHE A 304 -8.42 10.68 -4.07
CA PHE A 304 -8.98 11.19 -2.82
C PHE A 304 -10.40 10.66 -2.60
N PHE A 305 -11.31 10.85 -3.57
CA PHE A 305 -12.69 10.37 -3.44
C PHE A 305 -12.77 8.85 -3.40
N LEU A 306 -11.94 8.15 -4.19
CA LEU A 306 -11.93 6.70 -4.20
C LEU A 306 -11.53 6.15 -2.83
N ALA A 307 -10.47 6.66 -2.22
CA ALA A 307 -10.03 6.22 -0.89
C ALA A 307 -11.06 6.56 0.21
N LEU A 308 -11.69 7.73 0.13
CA LEU A 308 -12.77 8.13 1.05
C LEU A 308 -13.94 7.14 0.99
N PHE A 309 -14.42 6.82 -0.21
CA PHE A 309 -15.53 5.89 -0.41
C PHE A 309 -15.15 4.45 -0.02
N CYS A 310 -13.95 4.01 -0.35
CA CYS A 310 -13.41 2.73 0.08
C CYS A 310 -13.43 2.59 1.60
N GLY A 311 -12.94 3.58 2.33
CA GLY A 311 -12.95 3.58 3.78
C GLY A 311 -14.37 3.45 4.36
N GLY A 312 -15.30 4.23 3.82
CA GLY A 312 -16.72 4.19 4.24
C GLY A 312 -17.39 2.85 3.95
N ILE A 313 -17.23 2.30 2.75
CA ILE A 313 -17.78 0.98 2.37
C ILE A 313 -17.18 -0.12 3.24
N SER A 314 -15.87 -0.09 3.49
CA SER A 314 -15.18 -1.12 4.28
C SER A 314 -15.76 -1.21 5.69
N GLU A 315 -16.08 -0.08 6.34
CA GLU A 315 -16.73 -0.08 7.66
C GLU A 315 -18.17 -0.61 7.60
N LEU A 316 -18.95 -0.30 6.54
CA LEU A 316 -20.27 -0.86 6.33
C LEU A 316 -20.22 -2.38 6.13
N ILE A 317 -19.25 -2.88 5.36
CA ILE A 317 -19.03 -4.32 5.14
C ILE A 317 -18.67 -5.01 6.46
N ALA A 318 -17.76 -4.44 7.23
CA ALA A 318 -17.35 -4.96 8.53
C ALA A 318 -18.52 -4.96 9.51
N HIS A 319 -19.27 -3.86 9.60
CA HIS A 319 -20.44 -3.72 10.45
C HIS A 319 -21.54 -4.75 10.12
N ASN A 320 -21.77 -5.04 8.84
CA ASN A 320 -22.77 -6.00 8.38
C ASN A 320 -22.29 -7.46 8.40
N GLY A 321 -21.12 -7.75 8.99
CA GLY A 321 -20.58 -9.09 9.20
C GLY A 321 -19.92 -9.71 7.96
N GLY A 322 -19.56 -8.93 6.94
CA GLY A 322 -18.89 -9.44 5.73
C GLY A 322 -17.53 -10.04 6.04
N ILE A 323 -16.72 -9.34 6.84
CA ILE A 323 -15.40 -9.82 7.27
C ILE A 323 -15.54 -11.08 8.16
N VAL A 324 -16.51 -11.08 9.08
CA VAL A 324 -16.78 -12.24 9.95
C VAL A 324 -17.11 -13.49 9.12
N TRP A 325 -17.95 -13.34 8.09
CA TRP A 325 -18.29 -14.45 7.19
C TRP A 325 -17.05 -14.99 6.45
N LEU A 326 -16.20 -14.13 5.97
CA LEU A 326 -14.94 -14.50 5.30
C LEU A 326 -14.05 -15.33 6.23
N ILE A 327 -13.87 -14.85 7.47
CA ILE A 327 -13.11 -15.51 8.52
C ILE A 327 -13.68 -16.91 8.82
N GLU A 328 -14.99 -17.00 9.06
CA GLU A 328 -15.67 -18.29 9.37
C GLU A 328 -15.54 -19.30 8.23
N LYS A 329 -15.65 -18.86 6.98
CA LYS A 329 -15.51 -19.73 5.81
C LYS A 329 -14.11 -20.30 5.68
N LEU A 330 -13.09 -19.45 5.79
CA LEU A 330 -11.69 -19.86 5.64
C LEU A 330 -11.23 -20.73 6.81
N ARG A 331 -11.65 -20.43 8.04
CA ARG A 331 -11.32 -21.26 9.20
C ARG A 331 -11.74 -22.72 9.06
N LYS A 332 -12.87 -22.98 8.40
CA LYS A 332 -13.35 -24.36 8.15
C LYS A 332 -12.46 -25.16 7.19
N THR A 333 -11.59 -24.52 6.43
CA THR A 333 -10.66 -25.17 5.50
C THR A 333 -9.33 -25.57 6.17
N MET A 334 -9.06 -25.07 7.37
CA MET A 334 -7.83 -25.29 8.11
C MET A 334 -7.87 -26.63 8.83
N LYS A 335 -6.97 -27.55 8.50
CA LYS A 335 -6.90 -28.93 9.06
C LYS A 335 -5.56 -29.29 9.68
N GLY A 336 -4.58 -28.41 9.62
CA GLY A 336 -3.23 -28.64 10.14
C GLY A 336 -2.34 -27.42 9.92
N GLY A 337 -1.12 -27.42 10.49
CA GLY A 337 -0.26 -26.25 10.53
C GLY A 337 0.01 -25.58 9.17
N LYS A 338 0.23 -26.36 8.09
CA LYS A 338 0.44 -25.79 6.75
C LYS A 338 -0.84 -25.23 6.15
N SER A 339 -1.99 -25.95 6.24
CA SER A 339 -3.27 -25.46 5.75
C SER A 339 -3.75 -24.25 6.56
N ALA A 340 -3.44 -24.16 7.84
CA ALA A 340 -3.71 -23.00 8.67
C ALA A 340 -2.94 -21.77 8.19
N GLN A 341 -1.66 -21.91 7.86
CA GLN A 341 -0.85 -20.81 7.30
C GLN A 341 -1.37 -20.35 5.95
N VAL A 342 -1.70 -21.27 5.03
CA VAL A 342 -2.30 -20.91 3.73
C VAL A 342 -3.67 -20.25 3.93
N GLY A 343 -4.49 -20.77 4.83
CA GLY A 343 -5.79 -20.19 5.16
C GLY A 343 -5.68 -18.78 5.72
N MET A 344 -4.67 -18.51 6.58
CA MET A 344 -4.44 -17.17 7.11
C MET A 344 -3.87 -16.21 6.05
N ALA A 345 -2.98 -16.70 5.19
CA ALA A 345 -2.49 -15.94 4.03
C ALA A 345 -3.67 -15.52 3.12
N ALA A 346 -4.55 -16.46 2.77
CA ALA A 346 -5.74 -16.16 1.98
C ALA A 346 -6.70 -15.22 2.71
N MET A 347 -6.83 -15.37 4.03
CA MET A 347 -7.73 -14.53 4.84
C MET A 347 -7.28 -13.08 4.85
N VAL A 348 -6.01 -12.81 5.14
CA VAL A 348 -5.50 -11.43 5.17
C VAL A 348 -5.52 -10.80 3.77
N SER A 349 -5.24 -11.58 2.73
CA SER A 349 -5.32 -11.14 1.33
C SER A 349 -6.74 -10.71 0.93
N LEU A 350 -7.73 -11.52 1.25
CA LEU A 350 -9.14 -11.20 0.95
C LEU A 350 -9.68 -10.07 1.83
N ALA A 351 -9.23 -9.98 3.08
CA ALA A 351 -9.54 -8.84 3.93
C ALA A 351 -8.92 -7.54 3.38
N ASP A 352 -7.71 -7.61 2.85
CA ASP A 352 -7.04 -6.49 2.20
C ASP A 352 -7.77 -6.05 0.91
N CYS A 353 -8.17 -7.01 0.08
CA CYS A 353 -9.04 -6.71 -1.06
C CYS A 353 -10.35 -6.01 -0.63
N ALA A 354 -10.95 -6.42 0.49
CA ALA A 354 -12.20 -5.86 0.98
C ALA A 354 -12.05 -4.50 1.68
N THR A 355 -10.86 -4.17 2.17
CA THR A 355 -10.59 -2.93 2.91
C THR A 355 -9.73 -1.94 2.13
N ALA A 356 -9.07 -2.40 1.06
CA ALA A 356 -8.04 -1.67 0.31
C ALA A 356 -6.97 -1.04 1.23
N ASN A 357 -6.69 -1.69 2.37
CA ASN A 357 -5.75 -1.22 3.38
C ASN A 357 -5.12 -2.40 4.13
N ASN A 358 -3.86 -2.65 3.86
CA ASN A 358 -3.10 -3.77 4.43
C ASN A 358 -3.00 -3.73 5.96
N THR A 359 -2.81 -2.56 6.57
CA THR A 359 -2.75 -2.42 8.04
C THR A 359 -4.08 -2.79 8.68
N VAL A 360 -5.20 -2.32 8.11
CA VAL A 360 -6.54 -2.67 8.58
C VAL A 360 -6.81 -4.16 8.42
N ALA A 361 -6.44 -4.75 7.27
CA ALA A 361 -6.58 -6.19 7.03
C ALA A 361 -5.81 -7.04 8.06
N ILE A 362 -4.57 -6.66 8.38
CA ILE A 362 -3.76 -7.31 9.40
C ILE A 362 -4.42 -7.23 10.78
N ILE A 363 -4.92 -6.05 11.17
CA ILE A 363 -5.57 -5.85 12.47
C ILE A 363 -6.85 -6.69 12.57
N LEU A 364 -7.68 -6.71 11.54
CA LEU A 364 -8.92 -7.49 11.50
C LEU A 364 -8.67 -9.00 11.61
N CYS A 365 -7.63 -9.49 10.93
CA CYS A 365 -7.28 -10.91 10.95
C CYS A 365 -6.42 -11.30 12.17
N GLY A 366 -5.83 -10.33 12.87
CA GLY A 366 -4.78 -10.55 13.85
C GLY A 366 -5.20 -11.45 15.03
N ASN A 367 -6.35 -11.22 15.64
CA ASN A 367 -6.85 -12.06 16.74
C ASN A 367 -7.10 -13.49 16.29
N VAL A 368 -7.71 -13.66 15.12
CA VAL A 368 -7.96 -14.99 14.52
C VAL A 368 -6.64 -15.70 14.22
N ALA A 369 -5.66 -14.98 13.68
CA ALA A 369 -4.34 -15.50 13.41
C ALA A 369 -3.63 -15.98 14.69
N LYS A 370 -3.80 -15.26 15.80
CA LYS A 370 -3.27 -15.66 17.10
C LYS A 370 -3.91 -16.94 17.63
N ASP A 371 -5.24 -17.05 17.51
CA ASP A 371 -5.97 -18.27 17.89
C ASP A 371 -5.55 -19.46 17.01
N VAL A 372 -5.46 -19.25 15.70
CA VAL A 372 -5.01 -20.26 14.74
C VAL A 372 -3.56 -20.69 15.01
N SER A 373 -2.68 -19.75 15.35
CA SER A 373 -1.30 -20.05 15.74
C SER A 373 -1.26 -21.00 16.95
N ARG A 374 -2.07 -20.76 17.96
CA ARG A 374 -2.16 -21.61 19.17
C ARG A 374 -2.77 -22.97 18.88
N GLU A 375 -3.87 -23.01 18.14
CA GLU A 375 -4.62 -24.24 17.80
C GLU A 375 -3.76 -25.19 16.98
N TYR A 376 -3.07 -24.69 15.96
CA TYR A 376 -2.29 -25.50 15.01
C TYR A 376 -0.78 -25.50 15.30
N LYS A 377 -0.34 -24.91 16.42
CA LYS A 377 1.08 -24.81 16.84
C LYS A 377 1.98 -24.20 15.74
N VAL A 378 1.47 -23.18 15.05
CA VAL A 378 2.23 -22.36 14.10
C VAL A 378 2.95 -21.26 14.87
N ASP A 379 4.26 -21.17 14.74
CA ASP A 379 5.05 -20.14 15.44
C ASP A 379 4.51 -18.72 15.15
N PRO A 380 4.17 -17.94 16.18
CA PRO A 380 3.61 -16.60 16.01
C PRO A 380 4.50 -15.64 15.22
N ARG A 381 5.84 -15.84 15.22
CA ARG A 381 6.80 -15.06 14.43
C ARG A 381 6.59 -15.30 12.93
N GLN A 382 6.34 -16.55 12.55
CA GLN A 382 6.00 -16.91 11.17
C GLN A 382 4.62 -16.39 10.80
N MET A 383 3.65 -16.49 11.70
CA MET A 383 2.30 -15.98 11.46
C MET A 383 2.31 -14.45 11.23
N ALA A 384 3.01 -13.69 12.07
CA ALA A 384 3.20 -12.26 11.90
C ALA A 384 3.83 -11.91 10.53
N SER A 385 4.86 -12.66 10.13
CA SER A 385 5.50 -12.49 8.82
C SER A 385 4.54 -12.79 7.66
N LEU A 386 3.73 -13.86 7.75
CA LEU A 386 2.77 -14.21 6.69
C LEU A 386 1.64 -13.20 6.56
N LEU A 387 1.12 -12.67 7.67
CA LEU A 387 0.12 -11.59 7.65
C LEU A 387 0.64 -10.39 6.89
N ASP A 388 1.87 -9.96 7.18
CA ASP A 388 2.49 -8.82 6.53
C ASP A 388 2.86 -9.10 5.07
N VAL A 389 3.46 -10.25 4.76
CA VAL A 389 3.84 -10.65 3.38
C VAL A 389 2.61 -10.68 2.47
N PHE A 390 1.54 -11.35 2.88
CA PHE A 390 0.39 -11.55 2.00
C PHE A 390 -0.53 -10.34 1.92
N SER A 391 -0.60 -9.49 2.94
CA SER A 391 -1.23 -8.18 2.81
C SER A 391 -0.41 -7.26 1.89
N CYS A 392 0.92 -7.24 2.02
CA CYS A 392 1.80 -6.51 1.13
C CYS A 392 1.65 -6.93 -0.34
N VAL A 393 1.58 -8.26 -0.61
CA VAL A 393 1.37 -8.78 -1.97
C VAL A 393 0.07 -8.22 -2.57
N PHE A 394 -1.05 -8.38 -1.87
CA PHE A 394 -2.35 -7.98 -2.40
C PHE A 394 -2.49 -6.47 -2.48
N GLN A 395 -2.07 -5.73 -1.46
CA GLN A 395 -2.08 -4.27 -1.49
C GLN A 395 -1.26 -3.71 -2.67
N GLY A 396 -0.17 -4.38 -3.06
CA GLY A 396 0.66 -3.99 -4.19
C GLY A 396 0.08 -4.32 -5.55
N VAL A 397 -0.89 -5.25 -5.66
CA VAL A 397 -1.43 -5.68 -6.96
C VAL A 397 -2.90 -5.31 -7.18
N ILE A 398 -3.64 -4.91 -6.13
CA ILE A 398 -5.02 -4.47 -6.32
C ILE A 398 -5.05 -3.10 -6.99
N PRO A 399 -5.75 -2.94 -8.13
CA PRO A 399 -5.69 -1.71 -8.93
C PRO A 399 -6.38 -0.49 -8.27
N TYR A 400 -7.18 -0.71 -7.25
CA TYR A 400 -7.79 0.32 -6.41
C TYR A 400 -7.05 0.52 -5.07
N GLY A 401 -5.89 -0.11 -4.91
CA GLY A 401 -5.00 0.10 -3.77
C GLY A 401 -4.25 1.44 -3.86
N ALA A 402 -3.94 2.00 -2.70
CA ALA A 402 -3.30 3.30 -2.58
C ALA A 402 -2.03 3.44 -3.43
N GLN A 403 -1.23 2.39 -3.52
CA GLN A 403 0.07 2.39 -4.19
C GLN A 403 -0.07 2.57 -5.70
N LEU A 404 -0.91 1.74 -6.35
CA LEU A 404 -1.09 1.81 -7.81
C LEU A 404 -1.89 3.03 -8.23
N LEU A 405 -2.89 3.43 -7.44
CA LEU A 405 -3.64 4.65 -7.68
C LEU A 405 -2.74 5.88 -7.60
N MET A 406 -1.87 5.96 -6.58
CA MET A 406 -0.92 7.06 -6.45
C MET A 406 0.05 7.10 -7.62
N ALA A 407 0.62 5.95 -7.99
CA ALA A 407 1.55 5.86 -9.11
C ALA A 407 0.89 6.33 -10.43
N ALA A 408 -0.30 5.84 -10.73
CA ALA A 408 -1.04 6.22 -11.92
C ALA A 408 -1.44 7.71 -11.95
N SER A 409 -1.96 8.23 -10.82
CA SER A 409 -2.40 9.63 -10.73
C SER A 409 -1.24 10.61 -10.83
N LEU A 410 -0.11 10.35 -10.16
CA LEU A 410 1.09 11.18 -10.28
C LEU A 410 1.65 11.17 -11.70
N THR A 411 1.59 10.03 -12.39
CA THR A 411 1.99 9.92 -13.79
C THR A 411 1.13 10.82 -14.68
N SER A 412 -0.17 10.73 -14.54
CA SER A 412 -1.12 11.56 -15.31
C SER A 412 -0.95 13.04 -14.99
N GLN A 413 -0.80 13.39 -13.71
CA GLN A 413 -0.66 14.77 -13.27
C GLN A 413 0.67 15.40 -13.71
N THR A 414 1.78 14.65 -13.60
CA THR A 414 3.12 15.20 -13.85
C THR A 414 3.43 15.26 -15.36
N TYR A 415 3.04 14.26 -16.13
CA TYR A 415 3.42 14.14 -17.53
C TYR A 415 2.24 14.16 -18.52
N GLY A 416 1.00 14.21 -18.02
CA GLY A 416 -0.19 14.11 -18.87
C GLY A 416 -0.34 12.73 -19.53
N ILE A 417 0.43 11.74 -19.09
CA ILE A 417 0.36 10.36 -19.58
C ILE A 417 -0.78 9.68 -18.82
N ALA A 418 -1.86 9.39 -19.53
CA ALA A 418 -2.94 8.61 -18.96
C ALA A 418 -2.45 7.19 -18.65
N MET A 419 -2.48 6.81 -17.37
CA MET A 419 -1.97 5.54 -16.88
C MET A 419 -3.01 4.87 -15.98
N SER A 420 -3.55 3.74 -16.44
CA SER A 420 -4.44 2.94 -15.59
C SER A 420 -3.64 2.14 -14.56
N PRO A 421 -4.08 2.06 -13.29
CA PRO A 421 -3.48 1.16 -12.31
C PRO A 421 -3.37 -0.29 -12.79
N VAL A 422 -4.34 -0.75 -13.59
CA VAL A 422 -4.35 -2.13 -14.14
C VAL A 422 -3.18 -2.39 -15.09
N GLU A 423 -2.69 -1.38 -15.79
CA GLU A 423 -1.54 -1.48 -16.69
C GLU A 423 -0.22 -1.69 -15.93
N ILE A 424 -0.15 -1.27 -14.67
CA ILE A 424 1.02 -1.42 -13.81
C ILE A 424 1.06 -2.82 -13.18
N VAL A 425 -0.11 -3.42 -12.90
CA VAL A 425 -0.22 -4.73 -12.21
C VAL A 425 0.67 -5.83 -12.78
N PRO A 426 0.79 -6.06 -14.10
CA PRO A 426 1.66 -7.09 -14.65
C PRO A 426 3.14 -6.89 -14.30
N TYR A 427 3.56 -5.66 -14.06
CA TYR A 427 4.94 -5.29 -13.76
C TYR A 427 5.24 -5.21 -12.25
N MET A 428 4.29 -5.52 -11.39
CA MET A 428 4.50 -5.64 -9.94
C MET A 428 5.26 -6.94 -9.58
N TRP A 429 6.37 -7.17 -10.27
CA TRP A 429 7.12 -8.42 -10.16
C TRP A 429 7.56 -8.75 -8.76
N TYR A 430 7.96 -7.75 -7.96
CA TYR A 430 8.28 -8.00 -6.56
C TYR A 430 7.12 -8.66 -5.80
N CYS A 431 5.91 -8.15 -5.93
CA CYS A 431 4.74 -8.69 -5.24
C CYS A 431 4.41 -10.12 -5.71
N TRP A 432 4.48 -10.39 -7.01
CA TRP A 432 4.24 -11.73 -7.56
C TRP A 432 5.29 -12.75 -7.09
N ILE A 433 6.57 -12.36 -7.11
CA ILE A 433 7.67 -13.20 -6.65
C ILE A 433 7.61 -13.37 -5.13
N LEU A 434 7.26 -12.32 -4.38
CA LEU A 434 7.05 -12.39 -2.93
C LEU A 434 5.96 -13.40 -2.55
N ALA A 435 4.86 -13.44 -3.29
CA ALA A 435 3.80 -14.43 -3.10
C ALA A 435 4.33 -15.86 -3.24
N ILE A 436 5.16 -16.11 -4.26
CA ILE A 436 5.78 -17.43 -4.48
C ILE A 436 6.69 -17.78 -3.31
N PHE A 437 7.58 -16.87 -2.86
CA PHE A 437 8.47 -17.12 -1.73
C PHE A 437 7.71 -17.27 -0.41
N GLY A 438 6.60 -16.55 -0.22
CA GLY A 438 5.71 -16.72 0.92
C GLY A 438 5.12 -18.15 0.97
N LEU A 439 4.60 -18.64 -0.16
CA LEU A 439 4.11 -20.02 -0.28
C LEU A 439 5.23 -21.04 -0.07
N VAL A 440 6.38 -20.86 -0.69
CA VAL A 440 7.56 -21.75 -0.49
C VAL A 440 7.95 -21.76 0.98
N ALA A 441 7.92 -20.62 1.69
CA ALA A 441 8.20 -20.56 3.11
C ALA A 441 7.20 -21.38 3.96
N ILE A 442 5.91 -21.35 3.62
CA ILE A 442 4.88 -22.16 4.28
C ILE A 442 5.16 -23.66 4.11
N PHE A 443 5.42 -24.11 2.88
CA PHE A 443 5.56 -25.54 2.60
C PHE A 443 6.89 -26.13 3.04
N THR A 444 7.99 -25.37 3.01
CA THR A 444 9.34 -25.84 3.36
C THR A 444 9.80 -25.47 4.76
N GLY A 445 9.23 -24.41 5.36
CA GLY A 445 9.64 -23.87 6.65
C GLY A 445 11.05 -23.27 6.66
N TYR A 446 11.62 -22.94 5.48
CA TYR A 446 13.00 -22.44 5.39
C TYR A 446 13.20 -21.11 6.10
N ALA A 447 12.21 -20.23 6.09
CA ALA A 447 12.27 -18.91 6.73
C ALA A 447 12.40 -19.00 8.26
N MET A 448 11.95 -20.12 8.85
CA MET A 448 12.05 -20.38 10.29
C MET A 448 13.39 -20.96 10.75
N ARG A 449 14.36 -21.13 9.85
CA ARG A 449 15.68 -21.68 10.20
C ARG A 449 16.39 -20.90 11.29
N SER A 450 16.26 -19.57 11.27
CA SER A 450 16.83 -18.66 12.27
C SER A 450 16.20 -18.82 13.67
N CYS A 451 14.94 -19.28 13.74
CA CYS A 451 14.19 -19.46 14.99
C CYS A 451 14.27 -20.89 15.55
N ARG A 452 14.88 -21.84 14.82
CA ARG A 452 15.00 -23.26 15.29
C ARG A 452 15.78 -23.41 16.57
N LYS A 453 16.75 -22.52 16.84
CA LYS A 453 17.57 -22.55 18.06
C LYS A 453 16.84 -21.95 19.26
N ASP A 454 15.76 -21.27 19.05
CA ASP A 454 14.94 -20.62 20.06
C ASP A 454 13.46 -20.91 19.74
N PRO A 455 12.96 -22.12 20.06
CA PRO A 455 11.58 -22.52 19.81
C PRO A 455 10.60 -21.69 20.64
N TRP A 456 9.41 -21.41 20.07
CA TRP A 456 8.38 -20.65 20.75
C TRP A 456 7.90 -21.33 22.04
N ASN A 457 7.87 -20.59 23.15
CA ASN A 457 7.43 -21.11 24.45
C ASN A 457 5.91 -21.00 24.59
N TRP A 458 5.21 -22.07 24.21
CA TRP A 458 3.75 -22.16 24.27
C TRP A 458 3.17 -22.15 25.69
N GLU A 459 3.94 -22.56 26.70
CA GLU A 459 3.50 -22.59 28.11
C GLU A 459 3.43 -21.17 28.67
N HIS A 460 4.42 -20.35 28.37
CA HIS A 460 4.41 -18.93 28.74
C HIS A 460 3.27 -18.16 28.08
N ASP A 461 3.03 -18.39 26.79
CA ASP A 461 1.94 -17.77 26.04
C ASP A 461 0.55 -18.19 26.58
N ALA A 462 0.39 -19.44 27.03
CA ALA A 462 -0.82 -19.94 27.66
C ALA A 462 -1.02 -19.33 29.06
N ALA A 463 0.05 -19.20 29.87
CA ALA A 463 -0.01 -18.59 31.19
C ALA A 463 -0.39 -17.11 31.14
N GLU A 464 0.20 -16.35 30.22
CA GLU A 464 -0.11 -14.92 30.02
C GLU A 464 -1.56 -14.69 29.57
N SER A 465 -2.09 -15.57 28.70
CA SER A 465 -3.49 -15.50 28.29
C SER A 465 -4.46 -15.90 29.41
N GLY A 466 -4.09 -16.85 30.26
CA GLY A 466 -4.84 -17.26 31.44
C GLY A 466 -4.92 -16.16 32.49
N VAL A 467 -3.83 -15.41 32.71
CA VAL A 467 -3.79 -14.25 33.61
C VAL A 467 -4.65 -13.12 33.07
N LYS A 468 -4.56 -12.79 31.78
CA LYS A 468 -5.40 -11.78 31.14
C LYS A 468 -6.89 -12.14 31.19
N ALA A 469 -7.24 -13.42 30.99
CA ALA A 469 -8.62 -13.89 31.10
C ALA A 469 -9.16 -13.79 32.55
N LYS A 470 -8.32 -14.06 33.56
CA LYS A 470 -8.68 -13.91 34.98
C LYS A 470 -8.86 -12.44 35.38
N LEU A 471 -7.98 -11.56 34.91
CA LEU A 471 -8.08 -10.12 35.14
C LEU A 471 -9.37 -9.54 34.51
N ALA A 472 -9.67 -9.90 33.25
CA ALA A 472 -10.89 -9.50 32.59
C ALA A 472 -12.18 -10.10 33.21
N ALA A 473 -12.08 -11.24 33.89
CA ALA A 473 -13.19 -11.82 34.64
C ALA A 473 -13.38 -11.18 36.02
N GLN A 474 -12.34 -10.62 36.62
CA GLN A 474 -12.40 -9.84 37.87
C GLN A 474 -12.96 -8.44 37.64
N GLU A 475 -12.52 -7.74 36.57
CA GLU A 475 -13.06 -6.42 36.19
C GLU A 475 -14.56 -6.43 35.83
N LYS A 476 -15.12 -7.60 35.53
CA LYS A 476 -16.57 -7.78 35.28
C LYS A 476 -17.36 -8.08 36.55
N LYS A 477 -16.72 -8.29 37.67
CA LYS A 477 -17.36 -8.56 38.98
C LYS A 477 -17.36 -7.36 39.92
N ASP A 478 -16.50 -6.40 39.64
CA ASP A 478 -16.45 -5.06 40.26
C ASP A 478 -17.21 -4.03 39.38
#